data_ca4368186bbfd882ff18e33ba0f367e4
#
_entry.id   ca4368186bbfd882ff18e33ba0f367e4
#
_cell.length_a   1.000
_cell.length_b   1.000
_cell.length_c   1.000
_cell.angle_alpha   90.00
_cell.angle_beta   90.00
_cell.angle_gamma   90.00
#
_symmetry.space_group_name_H-M   'P 1'
#
loop_
_entity.id
_entity.type
_entity.pdbx_description
1 polymer ?
#
loop_
_entity_poly.entity_id
_entity_poly.type
_entity_poly.pdbx_seq_one_letter_code
_entity_poly.pdbx_strand_id
1 'polypeptide(L)'
;MKLIEEILTKSNVREALNKVMANGGAPGIDGMTVDEVRDYMNEQKRGLRVNAEKTHVCRPTKLKYLGFGFYKSVQTKLWATRPHESSVEKFQRTLKKFCKRSWSISMELRVTKLNQVTRGWINYFAIADMKGKMEKIDEHLRTMLRKVIWKQWKTPQKRAWGLRKLGIDNDLAKLTSYCGDRYEWVVRRTCVVRAISKEILKRKGLVSVLDYYVIRHSLKAN
;
A
#
# COMPACT_ATOMS: atom_id res chain seq x y z
N MET A 1 -8.07 -20.48 -14.50
CA MET A 1 -7.78 -21.12 -15.80
C MET A 1 -8.97 -21.08 -16.74
N LYS A 2 -10.20 -21.35 -16.30
CA LYS A 2 -11.38 -21.35 -17.17
C LYS A 2 -11.60 -20.08 -18.02
N LEU A 3 -11.35 -18.88 -17.49
CA LEU A 3 -11.60 -17.63 -18.22
C LEU A 3 -10.66 -17.41 -19.41
N ILE A 4 -9.39 -17.77 -19.29
CA ILE A 4 -8.42 -17.65 -20.42
C ILE A 4 -8.72 -18.69 -21.48
N GLU A 5 -9.10 -19.90 -21.10
CA GLU A 5 -9.48 -20.95 -22.01
C GLU A 5 -10.76 -20.57 -22.79
N GLU A 6 -11.70 -19.92 -22.11
CA GLU A 6 -12.94 -19.41 -22.70
C GLU A 6 -12.67 -18.24 -23.67
N ILE A 7 -11.79 -17.30 -23.31
CA ILE A 7 -11.37 -16.19 -24.19
C ILE A 7 -10.66 -16.71 -25.44
N LEU A 8 -9.83 -17.73 -25.30
CA LEU A 8 -9.04 -18.31 -26.41
C LEU A 8 -9.80 -19.39 -27.20
N THR A 9 -11.10 -19.59 -26.95
CA THR A 9 -11.90 -20.51 -27.77
C THR A 9 -11.95 -20.03 -29.21
N LYS A 10 -11.93 -20.98 -30.15
CA LYS A 10 -11.98 -20.67 -31.58
C LYS A 10 -13.20 -19.82 -31.98
N SER A 11 -14.32 -19.98 -31.26
CA SER A 11 -15.54 -19.19 -31.48
C SER A 11 -15.33 -17.71 -31.08
N ASN A 12 -14.82 -17.46 -29.89
CA ASN A 12 -14.58 -16.09 -29.41
C ASN A 12 -13.53 -15.34 -30.22
N VAL A 13 -12.42 -16.01 -30.58
CA VAL A 13 -11.38 -15.41 -31.42
C VAL A 13 -11.95 -15.08 -32.81
N ARG A 14 -12.79 -15.94 -33.37
CA ARG A 14 -13.43 -15.70 -34.68
C ARG A 14 -14.46 -14.57 -34.64
N GLU A 15 -15.22 -14.48 -33.56
CA GLU A 15 -16.17 -13.38 -33.33
C GLU A 15 -15.47 -12.04 -33.14
N ALA A 16 -14.40 -12.01 -32.36
CA ALA A 16 -13.58 -10.82 -32.18
C ALA A 16 -12.95 -10.36 -33.51
N LEU A 17 -12.40 -11.28 -34.29
CA LEU A 17 -11.85 -10.99 -35.62
C LEU A 17 -12.92 -10.39 -36.55
N ASN A 18 -14.11 -10.99 -36.61
CA ASN A 18 -15.21 -10.48 -37.42
C ASN A 18 -15.64 -9.06 -37.00
N LYS A 19 -15.67 -8.76 -35.69
CA LYS A 19 -15.97 -7.42 -35.18
C LYS A 19 -14.90 -6.41 -35.59
N VAL A 20 -13.62 -6.77 -35.51
CA VAL A 20 -12.50 -5.91 -35.95
C VAL A 20 -12.58 -5.63 -37.43
N MET A 21 -12.90 -6.64 -38.25
CA MET A 21 -13.06 -6.47 -39.70
C MET A 21 -14.28 -5.62 -40.06
N ALA A 22 -15.39 -5.79 -39.34
CA ALA A 22 -16.61 -5.02 -39.58
C ALA A 22 -16.44 -3.51 -39.23
N ASN A 23 -15.56 -3.20 -38.31
CA ASN A 23 -15.28 -1.80 -37.91
C ASN A 23 -14.48 -1.00 -38.93
N GLY A 24 -13.80 -1.63 -39.91
CA GLY A 24 -13.10 -0.97 -41.00
C GLY A 24 -12.11 0.13 -40.54
N GLY A 25 -11.46 -0.07 -39.38
CA GLY A 25 -10.61 0.96 -38.75
C GLY A 25 -9.31 1.24 -39.50
N ALA A 26 -8.66 2.35 -39.16
CA ALA A 26 -7.35 2.69 -39.69
C ALA A 26 -6.29 1.65 -39.27
N PRO A 27 -5.21 1.46 -40.06
CA PRO A 27 -4.08 0.61 -39.69
C PRO A 27 -3.50 0.96 -38.31
N GLY A 28 -3.04 -0.04 -37.59
CA GLY A 28 -2.31 0.14 -36.32
C GLY A 28 -0.94 0.78 -36.56
N ILE A 29 -0.19 1.01 -35.45
CA ILE A 29 1.18 1.57 -35.47
C ILE A 29 2.17 0.67 -36.22
N ASP A 30 1.82 -0.59 -36.41
CA ASP A 30 2.55 -1.62 -37.17
C ASP A 30 2.26 -1.58 -38.68
N GLY A 31 1.37 -0.68 -39.14
CA GLY A 31 0.95 -0.51 -40.52
C GLY A 31 0.04 -1.60 -41.06
N MET A 32 -0.36 -2.57 -40.22
CA MET A 32 -1.22 -3.69 -40.64
C MET A 32 -2.65 -3.21 -40.88
N THR A 33 -3.18 -3.48 -42.08
CA THR A 33 -4.57 -3.18 -42.42
C THR A 33 -5.53 -4.23 -41.85
N VAL A 34 -6.80 -3.87 -41.70
CA VAL A 34 -7.82 -4.79 -41.16
C VAL A 34 -7.98 -6.05 -42.05
N ASP A 35 -7.78 -5.92 -43.34
CA ASP A 35 -7.86 -7.03 -44.30
C ASP A 35 -6.70 -8.01 -44.15
N GLU A 36 -5.49 -7.49 -43.88
CA GLU A 36 -4.29 -8.30 -43.64
C GLU A 36 -4.32 -9.05 -42.29
N VAL A 37 -5.11 -8.59 -41.32
CA VAL A 37 -5.24 -9.25 -40.00
C VAL A 37 -5.74 -10.67 -40.14
N ARG A 38 -6.66 -10.95 -41.09
CA ARG A 38 -7.19 -12.30 -41.31
C ARG A 38 -6.10 -13.25 -41.80
N ASP A 39 -5.31 -12.82 -42.77
CA ASP A 39 -4.23 -13.63 -43.36
C ASP A 39 -3.09 -13.81 -42.35
N TYR A 40 -2.71 -12.74 -41.63
CA TYR A 40 -1.78 -12.79 -40.51
C TYR A 40 -2.23 -13.80 -39.44
N MET A 41 -3.50 -13.78 -39.01
CA MET A 41 -4.03 -14.74 -38.04
C MET A 41 -4.08 -16.18 -38.56
N ASN A 42 -4.27 -16.38 -39.86
CA ASN A 42 -4.23 -17.69 -40.50
C ASN A 42 -2.82 -18.23 -40.66
N GLU A 43 -1.85 -17.39 -40.97
CA GLU A 43 -0.43 -17.74 -41.07
C GLU A 43 0.18 -17.95 -39.69
N GLN A 44 -0.20 -17.15 -38.70
CA GLN A 44 0.25 -17.24 -37.31
C GLN A 44 -0.49 -18.30 -36.48
N LYS A 45 -1.19 -19.23 -37.09
CA LYS A 45 -1.87 -20.37 -36.41
C LYS A 45 -0.98 -21.17 -35.43
N ARG A 46 0.32 -20.90 -35.38
CA ARG A 46 1.31 -21.53 -34.49
C ARG A 46 1.75 -20.64 -33.33
N GLY A 47 0.88 -19.78 -32.83
CA GLY A 47 1.05 -19.15 -31.51
C GLY A 47 1.79 -17.82 -31.52
N LEU A 48 1.32 -16.94 -30.68
CA LEU A 48 2.02 -15.73 -30.27
C LEU A 48 3.49 -16.07 -29.98
N ARG A 49 4.44 -15.44 -30.68
CA ARG A 49 5.85 -15.55 -30.34
C ARG A 49 6.05 -14.95 -28.95
N VAL A 50 6.20 -15.83 -27.99
CA VAL A 50 6.49 -15.45 -26.60
C VAL A 50 7.90 -14.88 -26.56
N ASN A 51 8.05 -13.66 -26.08
CA ASN A 51 9.38 -13.10 -25.85
C ASN A 51 10.08 -13.89 -24.72
N ALA A 52 11.03 -14.73 -25.10
CA ALA A 52 11.74 -15.64 -24.19
C ALA A 52 12.45 -14.90 -23.04
N GLU A 53 12.93 -13.69 -23.27
CA GLU A 53 13.61 -12.89 -22.24
C GLU A 53 12.65 -12.29 -21.20
N LYS A 54 11.40 -12.02 -21.59
CA LYS A 54 10.37 -11.39 -20.73
C LYS A 54 9.36 -12.38 -20.17
N THR A 55 9.34 -13.62 -20.68
CA THR A 55 8.37 -14.62 -20.26
C THR A 55 9.03 -15.65 -19.35
N HIS A 56 8.54 -15.72 -18.13
CA HIS A 56 9.01 -16.67 -17.14
C HIS A 56 7.87 -17.54 -16.64
N VAL A 57 8.07 -18.86 -16.70
CA VAL A 57 7.20 -19.82 -16.03
C VAL A 57 7.72 -20.01 -14.61
N CYS A 58 6.96 -19.60 -13.63
CA CYS A 58 7.36 -19.72 -12.23
C CYS A 58 6.18 -20.13 -11.33
N ARG A 59 6.51 -20.64 -10.13
CA ARG A 59 5.46 -20.92 -9.14
C ARG A 59 4.75 -19.62 -8.74
N PRO A 60 3.42 -19.62 -8.55
CA PRO A 60 2.66 -18.42 -8.18
C PRO A 60 3.23 -17.68 -6.96
N THR A 61 3.83 -18.41 -6.00
CA THR A 61 4.46 -17.82 -4.81
C THR A 61 5.66 -16.92 -5.10
N LYS A 62 6.31 -17.08 -6.26
CA LYS A 62 7.44 -16.25 -6.72
C LYS A 62 7.01 -15.15 -7.68
N LEU A 63 5.74 -15.19 -8.13
CA LEU A 63 5.22 -14.23 -9.09
C LEU A 63 4.94 -12.89 -8.42
N LYS A 64 5.37 -11.83 -9.10
CA LYS A 64 4.95 -10.45 -8.82
C LYS A 64 4.16 -9.94 -10.01
N TYR A 65 2.89 -9.63 -9.81
CA TYR A 65 2.02 -9.08 -10.85
C TYR A 65 1.32 -7.82 -10.34
N LEU A 66 1.49 -6.69 -11.01
CA LEU A 66 0.93 -5.38 -10.62
C LEU A 66 1.20 -5.02 -9.13
N GLY A 67 2.35 -5.43 -8.60
CA GLY A 67 2.69 -5.18 -7.20
C GLY A 67 2.10 -6.18 -6.20
N PHE A 68 1.25 -7.10 -6.64
CA PHE A 68 0.73 -8.21 -5.83
C PHE A 68 1.68 -9.41 -5.88
N GLY A 69 1.68 -10.18 -4.83
CA GLY A 69 2.20 -11.53 -4.74
C GLY A 69 1.07 -12.49 -4.38
N PHE A 70 1.32 -13.78 -4.52
CA PHE A 70 0.32 -14.83 -4.31
C PHE A 70 0.78 -15.79 -3.23
N TYR A 71 -0.16 -16.36 -2.49
CA TYR A 71 0.10 -17.39 -1.52
C TYR A 71 -1.08 -18.37 -1.45
N LYS A 72 -0.83 -19.59 -1.02
CA LYS A 72 -1.89 -20.56 -0.77
C LYS A 72 -2.36 -20.44 0.66
N SER A 73 -3.63 -20.09 0.85
CA SER A 73 -4.21 -20.00 2.20
C SER A 73 -4.21 -21.38 2.87
N VAL A 74 -3.74 -21.43 4.12
CA VAL A 74 -3.72 -22.67 4.91
C VAL A 74 -5.14 -23.11 5.26
N GLN A 75 -6.02 -22.15 5.51
CA GLN A 75 -7.41 -22.40 5.94
C GLN A 75 -8.29 -22.87 4.78
N THR A 76 -8.32 -22.10 3.69
CA THR A 76 -9.21 -22.36 2.55
C THR A 76 -8.61 -23.26 1.47
N LYS A 77 -7.30 -23.53 1.53
CA LYS A 77 -6.53 -24.24 0.49
C LYS A 77 -6.55 -23.55 -0.88
N LEU A 78 -7.16 -22.37 -1.00
CA LEU A 78 -7.24 -21.57 -2.22
C LEU A 78 -6.06 -20.60 -2.35
N TRP A 79 -5.81 -20.16 -3.58
CA TRP A 79 -4.86 -19.09 -3.84
C TRP A 79 -5.47 -17.74 -3.45
N ALA A 80 -4.71 -16.99 -2.66
CA ALA A 80 -5.06 -15.64 -2.23
C ALA A 80 -3.96 -14.64 -2.63
N THR A 81 -4.33 -13.37 -2.67
CA THR A 81 -3.42 -12.28 -3.00
C THR A 81 -2.92 -11.57 -1.75
N ARG A 82 -1.68 -11.12 -1.78
CA ARG A 82 -1.08 -10.24 -0.79
C ARG A 82 -0.24 -9.18 -1.50
N PRO A 83 0.00 -8.00 -0.91
CA PRO A 83 0.97 -7.08 -1.48
C PRO A 83 2.36 -7.73 -1.53
N HIS A 84 3.04 -7.59 -2.67
CA HIS A 84 4.42 -8.07 -2.79
C HIS A 84 5.34 -7.30 -1.83
N GLU A 85 6.37 -7.96 -1.30
CA GLU A 85 7.27 -7.38 -0.29
C GLU A 85 7.86 -6.03 -0.73
N SER A 86 8.35 -5.95 -1.96
CA SER A 86 8.89 -4.71 -2.52
C SER A 86 7.87 -3.55 -2.57
N SER A 87 6.56 -3.85 -2.70
CA SER A 87 5.49 -2.85 -2.67
C SER A 87 5.26 -2.33 -1.26
N VAL A 88 5.33 -3.23 -0.27
CA VAL A 88 5.23 -2.88 1.15
C VAL A 88 6.43 -2.05 1.58
N GLU A 89 7.64 -2.44 1.20
CA GLU A 89 8.86 -1.68 1.50
C GLU A 89 8.84 -0.27 0.90
N LYS A 90 8.37 -0.14 -0.34
CA LYS A 90 8.20 1.17 -1.00
C LYS A 90 7.22 2.05 -0.22
N PHE A 91 6.10 1.48 0.23
CA PHE A 91 5.12 2.17 1.07
C PHE A 91 5.73 2.63 2.40
N GLN A 92 6.37 1.72 3.13
CA GLN A 92 7.03 2.03 4.40
C GLN A 92 8.12 3.10 4.23
N ARG A 93 8.91 3.03 3.16
CA ARG A 93 9.95 4.01 2.83
C ARG A 93 9.33 5.39 2.60
N THR A 94 8.19 5.45 1.92
CA THR A 94 7.46 6.70 1.68
C THR A 94 6.91 7.28 2.98
N LEU A 95 6.28 6.47 3.84
CA LEU A 95 5.84 6.91 5.18
C LEU A 95 7.01 7.44 6.02
N LYS A 96 8.14 6.71 6.02
CA LYS A 96 9.35 7.12 6.75
C LYS A 96 9.90 8.45 6.24
N LYS A 97 9.84 8.71 4.92
CA LYS A 97 10.24 10.01 4.34
C LYS A 97 9.45 11.15 4.96
N PHE A 98 8.13 11.04 5.08
CA PHE A 98 7.28 12.07 5.68
C PHE A 98 7.42 12.17 7.21
N CYS A 99 7.95 11.15 7.87
CA CYS A 99 8.22 11.14 9.30
C CYS A 99 9.66 11.55 9.67
N LYS A 100 10.46 12.07 8.72
CA LYS A 100 11.80 12.58 9.03
C LYS A 100 11.72 13.74 10.04
N ARG A 101 12.49 13.63 11.13
CA ARG A 101 12.56 14.65 12.19
C ARG A 101 13.22 15.94 11.74
N SER A 102 14.09 15.89 10.71
CA SER A 102 14.75 17.05 10.13
C SER A 102 13.86 17.82 9.15
N TRP A 103 12.72 17.30 8.80
CA TRP A 103 11.81 17.95 7.87
C TRP A 103 10.94 18.97 8.63
N SER A 104 11.27 20.26 8.45
CA SER A 104 10.64 21.40 9.14
C SER A 104 9.32 21.81 8.49
N ILE A 105 8.31 20.94 8.58
CA ILE A 105 6.93 21.23 8.13
C ILE A 105 5.95 21.18 9.30
N SER A 106 4.81 21.83 9.15
CA SER A 106 3.74 21.75 10.15
C SER A 106 3.25 20.32 10.33
N MET A 107 2.72 20.00 11.53
CA MET A 107 2.11 18.69 11.77
C MET A 107 0.88 18.44 10.89
N GLU A 108 0.11 19.48 10.61
CA GLU A 108 -1.08 19.41 9.75
C GLU A 108 -0.72 18.99 8.33
N LEU A 109 0.26 19.66 7.73
CA LEU A 109 0.74 19.30 6.39
C LEU A 109 1.34 17.89 6.37
N ARG A 110 2.06 17.51 7.43
CA ARG A 110 2.62 16.16 7.57
C ARG A 110 1.51 15.11 7.61
N VAL A 111 0.48 15.31 8.42
CA VAL A 111 -0.68 14.41 8.53
C VAL A 111 -1.42 14.33 7.20
N THR A 112 -1.63 15.45 6.51
CA THR A 112 -2.26 15.47 5.18
C THR A 112 -1.50 14.62 4.18
N LYS A 113 -0.17 14.77 4.09
CA LYS A 113 0.68 13.98 3.18
C LYS A 113 0.65 12.48 3.54
N LEU A 114 0.73 12.14 4.83
CA LEU A 114 0.63 10.76 5.28
C LEU A 114 -0.73 10.14 4.94
N ASN A 115 -1.82 10.88 5.13
CA ASN A 115 -3.16 10.43 4.78
C ASN A 115 -3.33 10.19 3.28
N GLN A 116 -2.81 11.09 2.43
CA GLN A 116 -2.84 10.93 0.98
C GLN A 116 -2.15 9.62 0.54
N VAL A 117 -0.93 9.40 1.04
CA VAL A 117 -0.17 8.18 0.71
C VAL A 117 -0.86 6.92 1.25
N THR A 118 -1.33 6.96 2.49
CA THR A 118 -2.01 5.83 3.14
C THR A 118 -3.28 5.46 2.38
N ARG A 119 -4.14 6.43 2.08
CA ARG A 119 -5.39 6.18 1.35
C ARG A 119 -5.14 5.66 -0.06
N GLY A 120 -4.24 6.28 -0.81
CA GLY A 120 -3.93 5.86 -2.17
C GLY A 120 -3.40 4.43 -2.21
N TRP A 121 -2.44 4.09 -1.35
CA TRP A 121 -1.85 2.76 -1.31
C TRP A 121 -2.87 1.69 -0.86
N ILE A 122 -3.63 1.93 0.20
CA ILE A 122 -4.63 0.98 0.71
C ILE A 122 -5.76 0.78 -0.30
N ASN A 123 -6.25 1.85 -0.96
CA ASN A 123 -7.29 1.70 -1.97
C ASN A 123 -6.86 0.79 -3.12
N TYR A 124 -5.60 0.87 -3.53
CA TYR A 124 -5.05 0.01 -4.58
C TYR A 124 -4.97 -1.46 -4.14
N PHE A 125 -4.45 -1.71 -2.94
CA PHE A 125 -4.24 -3.06 -2.40
C PHE A 125 -5.40 -3.58 -1.54
N ALA A 126 -6.56 -2.94 -1.54
CA ALA A 126 -7.68 -3.27 -0.64
C ALA A 126 -8.21 -4.71 -0.78
N ILE A 127 -8.04 -5.32 -1.96
CA ILE A 127 -8.46 -6.72 -2.22
C ILE A 127 -7.49 -7.77 -1.65
N ALA A 128 -6.30 -7.34 -1.22
CA ALA A 128 -5.24 -8.24 -0.77
C ALA A 128 -5.28 -8.47 0.73
N ASP A 129 -4.93 -9.67 1.16
CA ASP A 129 -4.80 -10.01 2.58
C ASP A 129 -3.53 -9.42 3.18
N MET A 130 -3.70 -8.44 4.09
CA MET A 130 -2.55 -7.76 4.67
C MET A 130 -2.77 -7.23 6.10
N LYS A 131 -3.82 -7.67 6.81
CA LYS A 131 -4.20 -7.16 8.14
C LYS A 131 -3.02 -7.06 9.11
N GLY A 132 -2.30 -8.16 9.31
CA GLY A 132 -1.16 -8.19 10.24
C GLY A 132 0.02 -7.29 9.81
N LYS A 133 0.22 -7.09 8.49
CA LYS A 133 1.22 -6.12 7.99
C LYS A 133 0.77 -4.69 8.26
N MET A 134 -0.50 -4.37 8.06
CA MET A 134 -1.05 -3.03 8.31
C MET A 134 -1.01 -2.67 9.78
N GLU A 135 -1.26 -3.60 10.67
CA GLU A 135 -1.13 -3.41 12.12
C GLU A 135 0.29 -2.99 12.52
N LYS A 136 1.30 -3.73 12.05
CA LYS A 136 2.71 -3.42 12.31
C LYS A 136 3.13 -2.07 11.72
N ILE A 137 2.66 -1.74 10.52
CA ILE A 137 2.95 -0.45 9.88
C ILE A 137 2.28 0.70 10.63
N ASP A 138 1.05 0.53 11.08
CA ASP A 138 0.30 1.52 11.85
C ASP A 138 0.98 1.83 13.20
N GLU A 139 1.42 0.79 13.90
CA GLU A 139 2.18 0.94 15.15
C GLU A 139 3.51 1.66 14.92
N HIS A 140 4.24 1.25 13.87
CA HIS A 140 5.51 1.88 13.52
C HIS A 140 5.32 3.35 13.12
N LEU A 141 4.29 3.68 12.36
CA LEU A 141 3.94 5.05 11.98
C LEU A 141 3.68 5.92 13.21
N ARG A 142 2.88 5.43 14.17
CA ARG A 142 2.63 6.13 15.44
C ARG A 142 3.93 6.38 16.20
N THR A 143 4.81 5.40 16.26
CA THR A 143 6.13 5.53 16.91
C THR A 143 6.98 6.60 16.24
N MET A 144 7.01 6.63 14.90
CA MET A 144 7.73 7.69 14.17
C MET A 144 7.15 9.07 14.43
N LEU A 145 5.82 9.21 14.48
CA LEU A 145 5.18 10.50 14.77
C LEU A 145 5.44 10.96 16.20
N ARG A 146 5.46 10.06 17.19
CA ARG A 146 5.87 10.39 18.56
C ARG A 146 7.29 10.99 18.60
N LYS A 147 8.24 10.44 17.80
CA LYS A 147 9.60 11.00 17.69
C LYS A 147 9.60 12.42 17.12
N VAL A 148 8.75 12.69 16.13
CA VAL A 148 8.62 14.04 15.53
C VAL A 148 8.07 15.02 16.57
N ILE A 149 6.98 14.66 17.25
CA ILE A 149 6.33 15.49 18.26
C ILE A 149 7.31 15.75 19.42
N TRP A 150 7.99 14.72 19.90
CA TRP A 150 8.97 14.86 20.97
C TRP A 150 10.11 15.83 20.60
N LYS A 151 10.60 15.77 19.36
CA LYS A 151 11.60 16.71 18.87
C LYS A 151 11.06 18.14 18.79
N GLN A 152 9.79 18.34 18.41
CA GLN A 152 9.16 19.65 18.34
C GLN A 152 9.04 20.29 19.76
N TRP A 153 8.90 19.48 20.79
CA TRP A 153 8.96 19.92 22.19
C TRP A 153 10.40 20.08 22.65
N LYS A 154 11.10 21.04 22.12
CA LYS A 154 12.56 21.21 22.22
C LYS A 154 13.12 21.19 23.64
N THR A 155 12.38 21.75 24.60
CA THR A 155 12.86 21.93 25.99
C THR A 155 12.10 21.03 26.97
N PRO A 156 12.69 20.67 28.14
CA PRO A 156 11.99 19.91 29.16
C PRO A 156 10.66 20.56 29.60
N GLN A 157 10.62 21.88 29.70
CA GLN A 157 9.43 22.63 30.06
C GLN A 157 8.31 22.43 29.05
N LYS A 158 8.62 22.53 27.74
CA LYS A 158 7.64 22.29 26.66
C LYS A 158 7.21 20.83 26.60
N ARG A 159 8.11 19.88 26.88
CA ARG A 159 7.81 18.44 26.97
C ARG A 159 6.83 18.17 28.12
N ALA A 160 7.14 18.68 29.34
CA ALA A 160 6.26 18.54 30.50
C ALA A 160 4.88 19.18 30.25
N TRP A 161 4.84 20.39 29.71
CA TRP A 161 3.60 21.07 29.33
C TRP A 161 2.79 20.28 28.32
N GLY A 162 3.43 19.77 27.26
CA GLY A 162 2.77 18.96 26.23
C GLY A 162 2.17 17.67 26.77
N LEU A 163 2.91 16.96 27.65
CA LEU A 163 2.44 15.75 28.29
C LEU A 163 1.24 16.02 29.21
N ARG A 164 1.30 17.08 30.04
CA ARG A 164 0.17 17.50 30.91
C ARG A 164 -1.07 17.85 30.10
N LYS A 165 -0.90 18.62 29.04
CA LYS A 165 -2.02 18.98 28.13
C LYS A 165 -2.69 17.76 27.51
N LEU A 166 -1.96 16.63 27.40
CA LEU A 166 -2.47 15.35 26.89
C LEU A 166 -2.93 14.41 28.02
N GLY A 167 -3.12 14.93 29.25
CA GLY A 167 -3.72 14.19 30.35
C GLY A 167 -2.75 13.31 31.14
N ILE A 168 -1.45 13.59 31.10
CA ILE A 168 -0.45 12.93 31.95
C ILE A 168 -0.31 13.71 33.24
N ASP A 169 -0.20 12.96 34.35
CA ASP A 169 0.07 13.50 35.67
C ASP A 169 1.30 14.39 35.70
N ASN A 170 1.28 15.39 36.61
CA ASN A 170 2.31 16.44 36.69
C ASN A 170 3.70 15.88 36.97
N ASP A 171 3.80 14.99 37.99
CA ASP A 171 5.10 14.46 38.41
C ASP A 171 5.69 13.53 37.36
N LEU A 172 4.86 12.65 36.79
CA LEU A 172 5.27 11.77 35.72
C LEU A 172 5.64 12.54 34.43
N ALA A 173 4.90 13.61 34.10
CA ALA A 173 5.21 14.48 32.98
C ALA A 173 6.55 15.22 33.19
N LYS A 174 6.80 15.74 34.41
CA LYS A 174 8.05 16.38 34.78
C LYS A 174 9.22 15.40 34.70
N LEU A 175 9.11 14.22 35.32
CA LEU A 175 10.14 13.19 35.30
C LEU A 175 10.46 12.77 33.84
N THR A 176 9.43 12.48 33.02
CA THR A 176 9.60 12.04 31.64
C THR A 176 10.23 13.15 30.78
N SER A 177 9.96 14.42 31.04
CA SER A 177 10.46 15.54 30.23
C SER A 177 12.00 15.66 30.21
N TYR A 178 12.67 15.16 31.21
CA TYR A 178 14.14 15.16 31.32
C TYR A 178 14.81 13.96 30.60
N CYS A 179 14.06 13.08 29.96
CA CYS A 179 14.64 11.95 29.21
C CYS A 179 15.50 12.37 28.01
N GLY A 180 15.57 13.66 27.70
CA GLY A 180 16.47 14.23 26.71
C GLY A 180 16.16 13.76 25.27
N ASP A 181 17.22 13.57 24.49
CA ASP A 181 17.12 13.25 23.05
C ASP A 181 17.22 11.74 22.74
N ARG A 182 16.99 10.90 23.72
CA ARG A 182 16.91 9.44 23.55
C ARG A 182 15.60 9.04 22.86
N TYR A 183 15.37 9.53 21.63
CA TYR A 183 14.10 9.42 20.89
C TYR A 183 13.58 8.00 20.81
N GLU A 184 14.44 7.02 20.49
CA GLU A 184 14.01 5.61 20.33
C GLU A 184 13.48 5.01 21.63
N TRP A 185 14.06 5.39 22.75
CA TRP A 185 13.70 4.88 24.06
C TRP A 185 12.47 5.60 24.62
N VAL A 186 12.48 6.95 24.63
CA VAL A 186 11.44 7.75 25.30
C VAL A 186 10.07 7.57 24.65
N VAL A 187 9.98 7.47 23.32
CA VAL A 187 8.70 7.34 22.60
C VAL A 187 8.01 5.99 22.80
N ARG A 188 8.72 5.03 23.37
CA ARG A 188 8.19 3.71 23.76
C ARG A 188 7.77 3.64 25.23
N ARG A 189 8.07 4.67 26.04
CA ARG A 189 7.64 4.74 27.43
C ARG A 189 6.13 4.88 27.52
N THR A 190 5.55 4.15 28.47
CA THR A 190 4.09 4.12 28.70
C THR A 190 3.49 5.52 28.80
N CYS A 191 4.17 6.44 29.47
CA CYS A 191 3.76 7.83 29.56
C CYS A 191 3.57 8.48 28.19
N VAL A 192 4.56 8.40 27.29
CA VAL A 192 4.50 9.02 25.95
C VAL A 192 3.52 8.27 25.04
N VAL A 193 3.44 6.94 25.18
CA VAL A 193 2.49 6.13 24.43
C VAL A 193 1.04 6.47 24.79
N ARG A 194 0.74 6.68 26.09
CA ARG A 194 -0.58 7.11 26.58
C ARG A 194 -0.89 8.54 26.15
N ALA A 195 0.07 9.47 26.31
CA ALA A 195 -0.10 10.87 25.92
C ALA A 195 -0.36 11.04 24.44
N ILE A 196 0.36 10.30 23.58
CA ILE A 196 0.22 10.38 22.11
C ILE A 196 -0.32 9.03 21.64
N SER A 197 -1.54 8.73 22.08
CA SER A 197 -2.24 7.49 21.74
C SER A 197 -2.79 7.53 20.29
N LYS A 198 -3.32 6.39 19.86
CA LYS A 198 -4.01 6.28 18.56
C LYS A 198 -5.16 7.28 18.45
N GLU A 199 -5.94 7.42 19.53
CA GLU A 199 -7.13 8.29 19.61
C GLU A 199 -6.73 9.77 19.51
N ILE A 200 -5.64 10.17 20.18
CA ILE A 200 -5.11 11.52 20.09
C ILE A 200 -4.65 11.86 18.67
N LEU A 201 -3.93 10.92 18.03
CA LEU A 201 -3.48 11.11 16.63
C LEU A 201 -4.67 11.15 15.66
N LYS A 202 -5.70 10.34 15.89
CA LYS A 202 -6.94 10.35 15.12
C LYS A 202 -7.67 11.67 15.26
N ARG A 203 -7.81 12.22 16.49
CA ARG A 203 -8.36 13.57 16.74
C ARG A 203 -7.56 14.67 16.04
N LYS A 204 -6.26 14.48 15.83
CA LYS A 204 -5.39 15.37 15.04
C LYS A 204 -5.47 15.11 13.53
N GLY A 205 -6.42 14.30 13.08
CA GLY A 205 -6.71 14.03 11.68
C GLY A 205 -5.91 12.89 11.04
N LEU A 206 -5.08 12.16 11.80
CA LEU A 206 -4.32 11.03 11.24
C LEU A 206 -5.27 9.85 10.98
N VAL A 207 -5.25 9.35 9.75
CA VAL A 207 -5.92 8.11 9.38
C VAL A 207 -5.09 6.93 9.87
N SER A 208 -5.68 6.04 10.67
CA SER A 208 -5.05 4.78 11.04
C SER A 208 -4.95 3.88 9.80
N VAL A 209 -3.76 3.38 9.54
CA VAL A 209 -3.47 2.47 8.42
C VAL A 209 -4.31 1.21 8.53
N LEU A 210 -4.38 0.62 9.74
CA LEU A 210 -5.14 -0.59 9.99
C LEU A 210 -6.65 -0.36 9.84
N ASP A 211 -7.20 0.66 10.51
CA ASP A 211 -8.65 0.89 10.51
C ASP A 211 -9.16 1.18 9.10
N TYR A 212 -8.40 2.00 8.34
CA TYR A 212 -8.76 2.33 6.97
C TYR A 212 -8.70 1.09 6.06
N TYR A 213 -7.69 0.22 6.24
CA TYR A 213 -7.62 -1.03 5.52
C TYR A 213 -8.82 -1.93 5.83
N VAL A 214 -9.17 -2.13 7.09
CA VAL A 214 -10.29 -3.00 7.48
C VAL A 214 -11.60 -2.53 6.83
N ILE A 215 -11.88 -1.21 6.87
CA ILE A 215 -13.06 -0.63 6.22
C ILE A 215 -13.05 -0.87 4.71
N ARG A 216 -11.91 -0.61 4.05
CA ARG A 216 -11.84 -0.73 2.58
C ARG A 216 -11.83 -2.18 2.10
N HIS A 217 -11.24 -3.07 2.87
CA HIS A 217 -11.20 -4.51 2.57
C HIS A 217 -12.61 -5.12 2.68
N SER A 218 -13.36 -4.82 3.76
CA SER A 218 -14.72 -5.32 3.92
C SER A 218 -15.68 -4.83 2.81
N LEU A 219 -15.50 -3.59 2.32
CA LEU A 219 -16.31 -3.06 1.22
C LEU A 219 -16.02 -3.69 -0.15
N LYS A 220 -14.87 -4.35 -0.32
CA LYS A 220 -14.50 -5.01 -1.57
C LYS A 220 -14.61 -6.54 -1.52
N ALA A 221 -14.81 -7.11 -0.34
CA ALA A 221 -15.03 -8.54 -0.14
C ALA A 221 -16.51 -8.95 -0.31
N ASN A 222 -17.41 -7.95 -0.30
CA ASN A 222 -18.83 -8.09 -0.67
C ASN A 222 -19.05 -7.67 -2.12
#